data_09d5c1f96433dfb432dba7596e5e07b3
#
_entry.id   09d5c1f96433dfb432dba7596e5e07b3
#
_cell.length_a   1.000
_cell.length_b   1.000
_cell.length_c   1.000
_cell.angle_alpha   90.00
_cell.angle_beta   90.00
_cell.angle_gamma   90.00
#
_symmetry.space_group_name_H-M   'P 1'
#
loop_
_entity.id
_entity.type
_entity.pdbx_description
1 polymer ?
#
loop_
_entity_poly.entity_id
_entity_poly.type
_entity_poly.pdbx_seq_one_letter_code
_entity_poly.pdbx_strand_id
1 'polypeptide(L)'
;MRKNNILNWIKLSSFIFALSSLFASCSNELDEALQPAGNGTLQFVVGDFPTFGEGTQTRAIGTQDEGKTAWENGDQIIVTLISQKYGEQVVALTYNGSSWSTEASLSYLENETPSVSVFYAPCYEVTEEGTMQLRSGMQLGMTEYLSGNYEMENGIMTITFEDAIRTYSRLRIATMPEATLTVTTTDFTPAGATSVATEPYTLTADDKGNAYLYGVFAEDATVSVKQGDVTLKDYTFTAEKNPNGTEQGKSYALDATPIINLTQYEDGATIDITYSSRIIGDGTEYNLSLNIAEDATVLFEEGTGGVKLNAISVADNKTLTLKVKGNVGHSVKEGISIGNGSYVIIEGERNKENNKLTVTATDGNAAIGANNGVTAGDITIRNARMEATGSSTLVNSNNPVSGAAIGTSDANMGDILIENSIITATGSAHGLSFAAAIGSGSLCRSIGNIVFVDSEINAKITDETLASVIGAGSIMHGEKRLVCTMGDIIFTNTSLDLLIVQNFLSYGALIGIGETDSYHTVNMGKIIFTDMTQAELDAMIATWTYPEDFAEWGAYIIGRSPYNMVNENGTIEGVYVSDGNGGTVQIGNADGYNPTGYVTDWGWQ
;
A
#
# COMPACT_ATOMS: atom_id res chain seq x y z
N MET A 1 -34.59 9.89 -29.01
CA MET A 1 -34.65 8.64 -28.24
C MET A 1 -33.82 8.73 -26.96
N ARG A 2 -34.14 9.63 -26.01
CA ARG A 2 -33.35 9.84 -24.77
C ARG A 2 -34.22 10.11 -23.53
N LYS A 3 -35.44 9.61 -23.49
CA LYS A 3 -36.36 9.81 -22.36
C LYS A 3 -36.75 8.53 -21.58
N ASN A 4 -36.36 7.34 -22.03
CA ASN A 4 -36.80 6.11 -21.39
C ASN A 4 -35.82 5.51 -20.36
N ASN A 5 -34.57 6.01 -20.29
CA ASN A 5 -33.58 5.44 -19.35
C ASN A 5 -33.62 6.05 -17.94
N ILE A 6 -34.15 7.28 -17.80
CA ILE A 6 -34.26 7.94 -16.49
C ILE A 6 -35.40 7.32 -15.65
N LEU A 7 -36.46 6.89 -16.32
CA LEU A 7 -37.63 6.29 -15.63
C LEU A 7 -37.33 4.90 -15.06
N ASN A 8 -36.39 4.16 -15.66
CA ASN A 8 -35.99 2.84 -15.16
C ASN A 8 -35.04 2.93 -13.96
N TRP A 9 -34.23 3.97 -13.87
CA TRP A 9 -33.38 4.22 -12.69
C TRP A 9 -34.19 4.66 -11.46
N ILE A 10 -35.22 5.47 -11.67
CA ILE A 10 -36.13 5.89 -10.60
C ILE A 10 -36.96 4.70 -10.07
N LYS A 11 -37.34 3.75 -10.94
CA LYS A 11 -38.02 2.54 -10.52
C LYS A 11 -37.14 1.54 -9.78
N LEU A 12 -35.83 1.49 -10.14
CA LEU A 12 -34.86 0.63 -9.47
C LEU A 12 -34.47 1.20 -8.10
N SER A 13 -34.26 2.51 -7.98
CA SER A 13 -33.97 3.16 -6.70
C SER A 13 -35.18 3.12 -5.74
N SER A 14 -36.40 3.22 -6.25
CA SER A 14 -37.60 3.09 -5.43
C SER A 14 -37.85 1.64 -4.95
N PHE A 15 -37.39 0.64 -5.71
CA PHE A 15 -37.48 -0.77 -5.30
C PHE A 15 -36.42 -1.12 -4.24
N ILE A 16 -35.22 -0.55 -4.32
CA ILE A 16 -34.15 -0.72 -3.30
C ILE A 16 -34.56 -0.02 -2.01
N PHE A 17 -35.22 1.17 -2.08
CA PHE A 17 -35.69 1.87 -0.88
C PHE A 17 -36.91 1.18 -0.24
N ALA A 18 -37.77 0.52 -1.04
CA ALA A 18 -38.89 -0.28 -0.53
C ALA A 18 -38.42 -1.61 0.09
N LEU A 19 -37.28 -2.17 -0.38
CA LEU A 19 -36.71 -3.38 0.21
C LEU A 19 -36.00 -3.08 1.54
N SER A 20 -35.30 -1.91 1.66
CA SER A 20 -34.69 -1.51 2.92
C SER A 20 -35.70 -1.13 4.01
N SER A 21 -36.91 -0.66 3.64
CA SER A 21 -37.98 -0.42 4.59
C SER A 21 -38.72 -1.69 5.02
N LEU A 22 -38.58 -2.80 4.28
CA LEU A 22 -39.13 -4.11 4.69
C LEU A 22 -38.21 -4.83 5.70
N PHE A 23 -36.93 -4.53 5.74
CA PHE A 23 -36.02 -5.09 6.76
C PHE A 23 -36.04 -4.34 8.10
N ALA A 24 -36.47 -3.07 8.12
CA ALA A 24 -36.66 -2.31 9.37
C ALA A 24 -37.99 -2.69 10.11
N SER A 25 -38.87 -3.51 9.49
CA SER A 25 -40.14 -3.96 10.09
C SER A 25 -40.07 -5.38 10.67
N CYS A 26 -38.95 -6.07 10.56
CA CYS A 26 -38.80 -7.42 11.10
C CYS A 26 -38.35 -7.49 12.57
N SER A 27 -38.27 -6.37 13.27
CA SER A 27 -38.03 -6.40 14.72
C SER A 27 -39.28 -6.74 15.55
N ASN A 28 -40.45 -6.77 14.94
CA ASN A 28 -41.71 -7.03 15.66
C ASN A 28 -42.44 -8.34 15.27
N GLU A 29 -41.90 -9.16 14.36
CA GLU A 29 -42.47 -10.47 14.01
C GLU A 29 -41.75 -11.66 14.65
N LEU A 30 -40.79 -11.41 15.55
CA LEU A 30 -40.14 -12.49 16.32
C LEU A 30 -41.00 -13.01 17.49
N ASP A 31 -42.14 -12.37 17.78
CA ASP A 31 -43.00 -12.76 18.90
C ASP A 31 -43.86 -14.01 18.66
N GLU A 32 -43.98 -14.52 17.41
CA GLU A 32 -44.85 -15.69 17.15
C GLU A 32 -44.12 -16.99 16.78
N ALA A 33 -42.77 -17.00 16.67
CA ALA A 33 -42.00 -18.19 16.27
C ALA A 33 -41.12 -18.80 17.36
N LEU A 34 -40.97 -18.15 18.50
CA LEU A 34 -40.14 -18.63 19.59
C LEU A 34 -40.93 -19.53 20.52
N GLN A 35 -41.10 -20.79 20.15
CA GLN A 35 -41.46 -21.82 21.14
C GLN A 35 -40.26 -21.96 22.10
N PRO A 36 -40.47 -21.96 23.42
CA PRO A 36 -39.39 -22.24 24.36
C PRO A 36 -38.78 -23.59 24.00
N ALA A 37 -37.52 -23.61 23.65
CA ALA A 37 -36.78 -24.84 23.41
C ALA A 37 -36.77 -25.60 24.73
N GLY A 38 -37.54 -26.63 24.84
CA GLY A 38 -37.72 -27.43 26.05
C GLY A 38 -36.51 -28.30 26.39
N ASN A 39 -35.27 -27.77 26.31
CA ASN A 39 -34.03 -28.42 26.73
C ASN A 39 -32.91 -27.43 27.14
N GLY A 40 -33.28 -26.24 27.64
CA GLY A 40 -32.28 -25.38 28.29
C GLY A 40 -31.20 -24.74 27.38
N THR A 41 -31.39 -24.65 26.08
CA THR A 41 -30.48 -23.92 25.17
C THR A 41 -30.93 -22.47 25.08
N LEU A 42 -30.01 -21.56 25.44
CA LEU A 42 -30.26 -20.12 25.38
C LEU A 42 -30.20 -19.58 23.95
N GLN A 43 -31.09 -18.67 23.65
CA GLN A 43 -31.01 -17.79 22.47
C GLN A 43 -30.45 -16.42 22.91
N PHE A 44 -29.75 -15.73 22.02
CA PHE A 44 -29.07 -14.49 22.33
C PHE A 44 -29.62 -13.34 21.48
N VAL A 45 -29.93 -12.23 22.15
CA VAL A 45 -30.22 -10.92 21.53
C VAL A 45 -29.20 -9.93 22.09
N VAL A 46 -28.53 -9.19 21.24
CA VAL A 46 -27.51 -8.20 21.64
C VAL A 46 -27.94 -6.82 21.17
N GLY A 47 -27.95 -5.86 22.08
CA GLY A 47 -28.23 -4.46 21.78
C GLY A 47 -27.14 -3.75 21.02
N ASP A 48 -27.31 -2.46 20.77
CA ASP A 48 -26.38 -1.63 20.02
C ASP A 48 -25.02 -1.49 20.72
N PHE A 49 -23.98 -1.19 19.93
CA PHE A 49 -22.65 -0.88 20.47
C PHE A 49 -22.70 0.49 21.19
N PRO A 50 -22.21 0.59 22.43
CA PRO A 50 -22.23 1.84 23.17
C PRO A 50 -21.21 2.83 22.61
N THR A 51 -21.61 4.05 22.33
CA THR A 51 -20.72 5.13 21.93
C THR A 51 -19.97 5.74 23.11
N PHE A 52 -18.81 6.40 22.89
CA PHE A 52 -18.25 7.29 23.89
C PHE A 52 -19.18 8.50 24.02
N GLY A 53 -19.61 8.82 25.27
CA GLY A 53 -20.64 9.83 25.54
C GLY A 53 -20.38 11.18 24.87
N GLU A 54 -21.44 11.81 24.37
CA GLU A 54 -21.40 13.13 23.77
C GLU A 54 -20.83 14.16 24.74
N GLY A 55 -19.86 14.96 24.30
CA GLY A 55 -19.40 16.16 24.99
C GLY A 55 -17.98 16.18 25.53
N THR A 56 -17.18 15.14 25.35
CA THR A 56 -15.75 15.20 25.65
C THR A 56 -15.00 15.85 24.49
N GLN A 57 -14.92 17.19 24.51
CA GLN A 57 -13.92 17.89 23.70
C GLN A 57 -12.54 17.47 24.18
N THR A 58 -12.02 16.40 23.62
CA THR A 58 -10.59 16.17 23.63
C THR A 58 -9.98 17.35 22.90
N ARG A 59 -8.97 17.98 23.48
CA ARG A 59 -8.11 18.91 22.73
C ARG A 59 -7.41 18.06 21.69
N ALA A 60 -8.07 17.92 20.55
CA ALA A 60 -7.68 17.00 19.50
C ALA A 60 -6.38 17.48 18.86
N ILE A 61 -5.37 16.64 18.92
CA ILE A 61 -4.29 16.65 17.96
C ILE A 61 -4.84 15.89 16.75
N GLY A 62 -5.08 16.59 15.64
CA GLY A 62 -5.66 16.00 14.42
C GLY A 62 -7.19 15.93 14.39
N THR A 63 -7.73 15.15 13.47
CA THR A 63 -9.17 14.93 13.30
C THR A 63 -9.76 14.22 14.50
N GLN A 64 -10.99 14.60 14.86
CA GLN A 64 -11.75 13.96 15.92
C GLN A 64 -11.89 12.47 15.61
N ASP A 65 -11.45 11.62 16.53
CA ASP A 65 -11.60 10.18 16.45
C ASP A 65 -12.70 9.77 17.43
N GLU A 66 -13.84 9.39 16.87
CA GLU A 66 -15.01 8.97 17.66
C GLU A 66 -14.84 7.55 18.24
N GLY A 67 -13.83 6.80 17.76
CA GLY A 67 -13.64 5.40 18.08
C GLY A 67 -14.69 4.51 17.40
N LYS A 68 -14.83 3.30 17.92
CA LYS A 68 -15.83 2.35 17.45
C LYS A 68 -17.24 2.80 17.88
N THR A 69 -18.16 2.86 16.93
CA THR A 69 -19.53 3.33 17.13
C THR A 69 -20.60 2.29 16.81
N ALA A 70 -20.22 1.14 16.23
CA ALA A 70 -21.11 0.05 15.89
C ALA A 70 -20.38 -1.30 15.97
N TRP A 71 -21.14 -2.38 16.05
CA TRP A 71 -20.60 -3.72 15.91
C TRP A 71 -20.07 -3.95 14.50
N GLU A 72 -18.94 -4.63 14.41
CA GLU A 72 -18.27 -4.98 13.15
C GLU A 72 -18.21 -6.49 12.96
N ASN A 73 -18.19 -6.94 11.72
CA ASN A 73 -18.07 -8.35 11.41
C ASN A 73 -16.82 -8.95 12.06
N GLY A 74 -17.03 -10.04 12.81
CA GLY A 74 -15.98 -10.70 13.58
C GLY A 74 -15.88 -10.25 15.05
N ASP A 75 -16.63 -9.24 15.49
CA ASP A 75 -16.69 -8.89 16.91
C ASP A 75 -17.18 -10.08 17.74
N GLN A 76 -16.61 -10.22 18.93
CA GLN A 76 -16.95 -11.28 19.86
C GLN A 76 -17.34 -10.74 21.23
N ILE A 77 -18.46 -11.24 21.74
CA ILE A 77 -18.90 -11.06 23.13
C ILE A 77 -18.69 -12.38 23.85
N ILE A 78 -18.03 -12.34 25.00
CA ILE A 78 -17.81 -13.53 25.83
C ILE A 78 -18.89 -13.58 26.91
N VAL A 79 -19.57 -14.69 26.98
CA VAL A 79 -20.59 -14.98 27.99
C VAL A 79 -20.10 -16.14 28.84
N THR A 80 -19.98 -15.90 30.13
CA THR A 80 -19.71 -16.93 31.15
C THR A 80 -20.98 -17.18 31.95
N LEU A 81 -21.43 -18.43 32.02
CA LEU A 81 -22.59 -18.85 32.80
C LEU A 81 -22.14 -19.94 33.79
N ILE A 82 -22.45 -19.74 35.08
CA ILE A 82 -22.17 -20.71 36.14
C ILE A 82 -23.49 -21.31 36.61
N SER A 83 -23.68 -22.59 36.28
CA SER A 83 -24.83 -23.38 36.67
C SER A 83 -24.48 -24.35 37.80
N GLN A 84 -25.41 -24.59 38.72
CA GLN A 84 -25.25 -25.57 39.80
C GLN A 84 -25.03 -26.98 39.28
N LYS A 85 -25.67 -27.32 38.18
CA LYS A 85 -25.58 -28.68 37.57
C LYS A 85 -24.45 -28.80 36.56
N TYR A 86 -24.26 -27.78 35.73
CA TYR A 86 -23.36 -27.87 34.58
C TYR A 86 -22.01 -27.18 34.82
N GLY A 87 -21.85 -26.52 35.99
CA GLY A 87 -20.63 -25.78 36.30
C GLY A 87 -20.45 -24.51 35.50
N GLU A 88 -19.21 -24.06 35.36
CA GLU A 88 -18.83 -22.89 34.56
C GLU A 88 -18.80 -23.28 33.07
N GLN A 89 -19.46 -22.47 32.26
CA GLN A 89 -19.54 -22.60 30.80
C GLN A 89 -19.21 -21.25 30.20
N VAL A 90 -18.30 -21.23 29.23
CA VAL A 90 -17.87 -20.00 28.55
C VAL A 90 -18.09 -20.15 27.05
N VAL A 91 -18.75 -19.18 26.44
CA VAL A 91 -18.97 -19.15 24.99
C VAL A 91 -18.63 -17.78 24.41
N ALA A 92 -18.18 -17.77 23.16
CA ALA A 92 -18.07 -16.56 22.36
C ALA A 92 -19.29 -16.44 21.43
N LEU A 93 -19.97 -15.32 21.51
CA LEU A 93 -20.95 -14.89 20.50
C LEU A 93 -20.20 -14.09 19.44
N THR A 94 -20.28 -14.50 18.19
CA THR A 94 -19.61 -13.81 17.08
C THR A 94 -20.63 -13.09 16.22
N TYR A 95 -20.37 -11.81 15.91
CA TYR A 95 -21.17 -11.00 15.00
C TYR A 95 -20.73 -11.24 13.55
N ASN A 96 -21.67 -11.58 12.67
CA ASN A 96 -21.39 -11.86 11.26
C ASN A 96 -21.74 -10.67 10.33
N GLY A 97 -21.88 -9.47 10.88
CA GLY A 97 -22.30 -8.26 10.15
C GLY A 97 -23.82 -8.02 10.15
N SER A 98 -24.64 -9.00 10.59
CA SER A 98 -26.11 -8.90 10.65
C SER A 98 -26.72 -9.54 11.87
N SER A 99 -26.12 -10.58 12.42
CA SER A 99 -26.63 -11.34 13.56
C SER A 99 -25.49 -11.89 14.42
N TRP A 100 -25.84 -12.23 15.65
CA TRP A 100 -24.94 -12.89 16.59
C TRP A 100 -25.19 -14.41 16.59
N SER A 101 -24.11 -15.17 16.63
CA SER A 101 -24.15 -16.64 16.65
C SER A 101 -23.04 -17.21 17.52
N THR A 102 -23.26 -18.42 18.03
CA THR A 102 -22.24 -19.21 18.74
C THR A 102 -22.31 -20.65 18.29
N GLU A 103 -21.18 -21.33 18.26
CA GLU A 103 -21.08 -22.77 17.97
C GLU A 103 -21.35 -23.64 19.20
N ALA A 104 -21.22 -23.08 20.40
CA ALA A 104 -21.44 -23.77 21.66
C ALA A 104 -22.77 -23.33 22.30
N SER A 105 -23.36 -24.21 23.12
CA SER A 105 -24.60 -23.93 23.84
C SER A 105 -24.36 -23.77 25.33
N LEU A 106 -25.04 -22.81 25.97
CA LEU A 106 -25.12 -22.66 27.41
C LEU A 106 -26.35 -23.39 27.95
N SER A 107 -26.19 -24.11 29.05
CA SER A 107 -27.24 -24.90 29.67
C SER A 107 -27.38 -24.64 31.17
N TYR A 108 -28.60 -24.52 31.65
CA TYR A 108 -28.90 -24.36 33.09
C TYR A 108 -30.25 -25.05 33.42
N LEU A 109 -30.52 -25.23 34.70
CA LEU A 109 -31.80 -25.87 35.13
C LEU A 109 -32.96 -24.86 35.06
N GLU A 110 -34.13 -25.29 34.67
CA GLU A 110 -35.32 -24.44 34.47
C GLU A 110 -35.72 -23.58 35.70
N ASN A 111 -35.41 -24.04 36.91
CA ASN A 111 -35.69 -23.31 38.15
C ASN A 111 -34.44 -22.74 38.83
N GLU A 112 -33.35 -22.65 38.10
CA GLU A 112 -32.08 -22.11 38.58
C GLU A 112 -31.94 -20.64 38.15
N THR A 113 -31.31 -19.84 39.02
CA THR A 113 -30.84 -18.50 38.67
C THR A 113 -29.32 -18.61 38.54
N PRO A 114 -28.75 -18.89 37.35
CA PRO A 114 -27.33 -19.02 37.18
C PRO A 114 -26.64 -17.67 37.36
N SER A 115 -25.37 -17.70 37.77
CA SER A 115 -24.54 -16.48 37.71
C SER A 115 -24.04 -16.30 36.29
N VAL A 116 -24.25 -15.11 35.73
CA VAL A 116 -23.82 -14.79 34.37
C VAL A 116 -22.92 -13.55 34.39
N SER A 117 -21.88 -13.56 33.59
CA SER A 117 -21.10 -12.37 33.26
C SER A 117 -20.91 -12.28 31.76
N VAL A 118 -20.95 -11.04 31.25
CA VAL A 118 -20.90 -10.74 29.84
C VAL A 118 -19.86 -9.64 29.61
N PHE A 119 -18.97 -9.84 28.66
CA PHE A 119 -18.02 -8.79 28.30
C PHE A 119 -17.76 -8.74 26.80
N TYR A 120 -17.52 -7.54 26.32
CA TYR A 120 -16.81 -7.28 25.05
C TYR A 120 -15.37 -6.94 25.40
N ALA A 121 -14.46 -7.84 25.10
CA ALA A 121 -13.03 -7.69 25.40
C ALA A 121 -12.20 -8.37 24.29
N PRO A 122 -11.90 -7.65 23.19
CA PRO A 122 -11.22 -8.22 22.02
C PRO A 122 -9.82 -8.81 22.29
N CYS A 123 -9.18 -8.44 23.42
CA CYS A 123 -7.92 -9.05 23.83
C CYS A 123 -8.07 -10.50 24.33
N TYR A 124 -9.29 -10.98 24.56
CA TYR A 124 -9.56 -12.35 24.98
C TYR A 124 -10.11 -13.20 23.84
N GLU A 125 -9.93 -14.51 24.00
CA GLU A 125 -10.59 -15.53 23.18
C GLU A 125 -11.11 -16.65 24.08
N VAL A 126 -12.07 -17.39 23.56
CA VAL A 126 -12.55 -18.63 24.18
C VAL A 126 -11.86 -19.80 23.49
N THR A 127 -11.18 -20.64 24.27
CA THR A 127 -10.48 -21.82 23.75
C THR A 127 -11.46 -22.92 23.36
N GLU A 128 -10.98 -23.93 22.64
CA GLU A 128 -11.77 -25.13 22.32
C GLU A 128 -12.27 -25.88 23.58
N GLU A 129 -11.53 -25.75 24.70
CA GLU A 129 -11.92 -26.33 26.00
C GLU A 129 -12.98 -25.48 26.73
N GLY A 130 -13.43 -24.37 26.15
CA GLY A 130 -14.43 -23.47 26.74
C GLY A 130 -13.90 -22.63 27.91
N THR A 131 -12.62 -22.25 27.86
CA THR A 131 -11.99 -21.35 28.84
C THR A 131 -11.62 -20.03 28.19
N MET A 132 -11.67 -18.94 28.96
CA MET A 132 -11.29 -17.62 28.50
C MET A 132 -9.78 -17.41 28.73
N GLN A 133 -9.05 -16.98 27.70
CA GLN A 133 -7.63 -16.63 27.80
C GLN A 133 -7.29 -15.39 26.99
N LEU A 134 -6.20 -14.72 27.35
CA LEU A 134 -5.66 -13.62 26.52
C LEU A 134 -5.14 -14.18 25.20
N ARG A 135 -5.48 -13.50 24.10
CA ARG A 135 -4.90 -13.81 22.78
C ARG A 135 -3.39 -13.62 22.80
N SER A 136 -2.69 -14.43 22.02
CA SER A 136 -1.22 -14.34 21.92
C SER A 136 -0.78 -12.92 21.53
N GLY A 137 0.18 -12.36 22.28
CA GLY A 137 0.70 -11.02 22.09
C GLY A 137 -0.21 -9.88 22.56
N MET A 138 -1.37 -10.17 23.15
CA MET A 138 -2.27 -9.18 23.70
C MET A 138 -2.11 -9.02 25.21
N GLN A 139 -2.35 -7.80 25.69
CA GLN A 139 -2.38 -7.46 27.13
C GLN A 139 -3.67 -6.70 27.42
N LEU A 140 -4.13 -6.72 28.68
CA LEU A 140 -5.21 -5.83 29.12
C LEU A 140 -4.82 -4.38 28.90
N GLY A 141 -5.78 -3.58 28.43
CA GLY A 141 -5.54 -2.18 28.07
C GLY A 141 -5.17 -1.95 26.60
N MET A 142 -4.86 -2.98 25.80
CA MET A 142 -4.64 -2.82 24.35
C MET A 142 -5.97 -2.69 23.57
N THR A 143 -7.06 -3.15 24.15
CA THR A 143 -8.41 -3.07 23.56
C THR A 143 -9.42 -2.58 24.58
N GLU A 144 -10.63 -2.27 24.12
CA GLU A 144 -11.74 -2.01 25.02
C GLU A 144 -12.05 -3.23 25.91
N TYR A 145 -12.61 -2.95 27.09
CA TYR A 145 -13.14 -3.94 28.03
C TYR A 145 -14.49 -3.44 28.55
N LEU A 146 -15.58 -3.90 27.93
CA LEU A 146 -16.92 -3.48 28.31
C LEU A 146 -17.60 -4.62 29.08
N SER A 147 -18.14 -4.33 30.26
CA SER A 147 -19.04 -5.25 30.97
C SER A 147 -20.46 -5.03 30.48
N GLY A 148 -21.09 -6.09 30.00
CA GLY A 148 -22.48 -6.07 29.56
C GLY A 148 -23.44 -6.36 30.73
N ASN A 149 -24.66 -5.82 30.61
CA ASN A 149 -25.81 -6.24 31.39
C ASN A 149 -26.54 -7.35 30.64
N TYR A 150 -27.29 -8.16 31.36
CA TYR A 150 -28.11 -9.21 30.76
C TYR A 150 -29.48 -9.32 31.46
N GLU A 151 -30.46 -9.72 30.67
CA GLU A 151 -31.75 -10.17 31.16
C GLU A 151 -32.05 -11.55 30.57
N MET A 152 -32.62 -12.41 31.38
CA MET A 152 -32.98 -13.78 30.96
C MET A 152 -34.47 -13.97 31.15
N GLU A 153 -35.18 -14.18 30.04
CA GLU A 153 -36.61 -14.46 30.05
C GLU A 153 -36.95 -15.49 28.98
N ASN A 154 -37.74 -16.51 29.35
CA ASN A 154 -38.28 -17.53 28.44
C ASN A 154 -37.19 -18.22 27.56
N GLY A 155 -35.97 -18.43 28.07
CA GLY A 155 -34.87 -19.05 27.31
C GLY A 155 -34.16 -18.10 26.36
N ILE A 156 -34.42 -16.82 26.44
CA ILE A 156 -33.75 -15.76 25.70
C ILE A 156 -32.85 -14.98 26.68
N MET A 157 -31.58 -14.76 26.31
CA MET A 157 -30.67 -13.85 26.99
C MET A 157 -30.56 -12.58 26.15
N THR A 158 -31.05 -11.48 26.68
CA THR A 158 -30.87 -10.15 26.09
C THR A 158 -29.66 -9.50 26.74
N ILE A 159 -28.67 -9.13 25.94
CA ILE A 159 -27.41 -8.51 26.35
C ILE A 159 -27.42 -7.06 25.91
N THR A 160 -27.10 -6.14 26.85
CA THR A 160 -27.00 -4.71 26.55
C THR A 160 -25.70 -4.15 27.12
N PHE A 161 -25.16 -3.14 26.43
CA PHE A 161 -24.01 -2.36 26.86
C PHE A 161 -24.43 -0.89 26.95
N GLU A 162 -24.36 -0.33 28.13
CA GLU A 162 -24.70 1.08 28.38
C GLU A 162 -23.43 1.94 28.44
N ASP A 163 -23.52 3.19 28.03
CA ASP A 163 -22.39 4.14 28.02
C ASP A 163 -21.75 4.36 29.39
N ALA A 164 -22.57 4.25 30.46
CA ALA A 164 -22.09 4.38 31.83
C ALA A 164 -21.16 3.25 32.31
N ILE A 165 -20.99 2.20 31.54
CA ILE A 165 -20.19 1.02 31.89
C ILE A 165 -18.69 1.22 31.59
N ARG A 166 -18.31 2.25 30.82
CA ARG A 166 -16.90 2.56 30.62
C ARG A 166 -16.28 3.16 31.88
N THR A 167 -15.67 2.30 32.69
CA THR A 167 -14.94 2.69 33.92
C THR A 167 -13.49 3.09 33.62
N TYR A 168 -13.15 3.33 32.37
CA TYR A 168 -11.81 3.66 31.89
C TYR A 168 -11.85 4.81 30.87
N SER A 169 -10.69 5.37 30.59
CA SER A 169 -10.44 6.32 29.50
C SER A 169 -9.75 5.65 28.32
N ARG A 170 -9.73 6.32 27.19
CA ARG A 170 -8.96 5.92 26.00
C ARG A 170 -7.84 6.93 25.76
N LEU A 171 -6.60 6.46 25.62
CA LEU A 171 -5.48 7.23 25.12
C LEU A 171 -5.19 6.85 23.69
N ARG A 172 -5.40 7.78 22.74
CA ARG A 172 -4.98 7.68 21.36
C ARG A 172 -3.56 8.21 21.21
N ILE A 173 -2.67 7.42 20.72
CA ILE A 173 -1.29 7.77 20.38
C ILE A 173 -1.21 7.95 18.88
N ALA A 174 -1.10 9.20 18.40
CA ALA A 174 -0.91 9.50 16.99
C ALA A 174 0.56 9.29 16.61
N THR A 175 0.82 8.57 15.52
CA THR A 175 2.15 8.24 15.03
C THR A 175 2.12 8.01 13.50
N MET A 176 3.10 7.33 12.96
CA MET A 176 3.09 6.91 11.56
C MET A 176 2.17 5.68 11.36
N PRO A 177 1.46 5.59 10.23
CA PRO A 177 0.69 4.39 9.89
C PRO A 177 1.54 3.13 9.97
N GLU A 178 0.95 2.06 10.54
CA GLU A 178 1.57 0.74 10.68
C GLU A 178 2.85 0.69 11.54
N ALA A 179 3.20 1.81 12.20
CA ALA A 179 4.36 1.86 13.09
C ALA A 179 4.17 0.96 14.31
N THR A 180 5.19 0.18 14.64
CA THR A 180 5.24 -0.59 15.89
C THR A 180 5.87 0.26 16.99
N LEU A 181 5.13 0.45 18.08
CA LEU A 181 5.51 1.26 19.22
C LEU A 181 5.75 0.40 20.45
N THR A 182 6.75 0.76 21.24
CA THR A 182 6.89 0.31 22.62
C THR A 182 6.41 1.42 23.55
N VAL A 183 5.36 1.17 24.31
CA VAL A 183 4.76 2.15 25.25
C VAL A 183 4.94 1.68 26.68
N THR A 184 5.71 2.44 27.45
CA THR A 184 5.92 2.20 28.88
C THR A 184 5.08 3.18 29.67
N THR A 185 4.39 2.70 30.70
CA THR A 185 3.52 3.51 31.55
C THR A 185 3.90 3.35 33.02
N THR A 186 3.62 4.39 33.83
CA THR A 186 3.58 4.30 35.29
C THR A 186 2.19 4.66 35.75
N ASP A 187 1.75 4.06 36.86
CA ASP A 187 0.46 4.34 37.48
C ASP A 187 -0.75 4.30 36.52
N PHE A 188 -0.68 3.37 35.58
CA PHE A 188 -1.72 3.06 34.60
C PHE A 188 -2.41 1.77 34.97
N THR A 189 -3.71 1.84 35.24
CA THR A 189 -4.57 0.66 35.46
C THR A 189 -5.29 0.32 34.16
N PRO A 190 -4.95 -0.79 33.49
CA PRO A 190 -5.59 -1.20 32.22
C PRO A 190 -7.08 -1.46 32.39
N ALA A 191 -7.86 -1.26 31.34
CA ALA A 191 -9.26 -1.66 31.30
C ALA A 191 -9.40 -3.16 31.56
N GLY A 192 -10.28 -3.55 32.48
CA GLY A 192 -10.45 -4.93 32.92
C GLY A 192 -9.45 -5.43 33.98
N ALA A 193 -8.42 -4.63 34.32
CA ALA A 193 -7.47 -4.98 35.37
C ALA A 193 -7.86 -4.39 36.74
N THR A 194 -7.37 -5.02 37.80
CA THR A 194 -7.49 -4.55 39.19
C THR A 194 -6.19 -4.00 39.75
N SER A 195 -5.10 -4.02 38.99
CA SER A 195 -3.78 -3.54 39.37
C SER A 195 -3.13 -2.76 38.22
N VAL A 196 -2.16 -1.93 38.56
CA VAL A 196 -1.37 -1.18 37.59
C VAL A 196 -0.56 -2.12 36.68
N ALA A 197 -0.37 -1.67 35.42
CA ALA A 197 0.49 -2.37 34.47
C ALA A 197 1.96 -2.26 34.88
N THR A 198 2.70 -3.33 34.74
CA THR A 198 4.14 -3.42 35.05
C THR A 198 5.01 -3.64 33.83
N GLU A 199 4.42 -4.17 32.75
CA GLU A 199 5.13 -4.50 31.52
C GLU A 199 4.85 -3.46 30.42
N PRO A 200 5.82 -3.19 29.54
CA PRO A 200 5.61 -2.35 28.38
C PRO A 200 4.58 -2.97 27.41
N TYR A 201 3.89 -2.09 26.70
CA TYR A 201 2.98 -2.46 25.61
C TYR A 201 3.71 -2.43 24.26
N THR A 202 3.49 -3.44 23.44
CA THR A 202 3.85 -3.40 22.01
C THR A 202 2.58 -3.14 21.22
N LEU A 203 2.45 -1.92 20.67
CA LEU A 203 1.28 -1.49 19.92
C LEU A 203 1.65 -1.32 18.45
N THR A 204 0.76 -1.75 17.54
CA THR A 204 0.86 -1.42 16.12
C THR A 204 -0.19 -0.38 15.79
N ALA A 205 0.23 0.73 15.18
CA ALA A 205 -0.68 1.76 14.72
C ALA A 205 -1.54 1.26 13.54
N ASP A 206 -2.77 1.75 13.47
CA ASP A 206 -3.67 1.49 12.36
C ASP A 206 -3.20 2.17 11.04
N ASP A 207 -3.96 2.00 9.96
CA ASP A 207 -3.72 2.60 8.64
C ASP A 207 -3.78 4.15 8.64
N LYS A 208 -4.35 4.73 9.71
CA LYS A 208 -4.44 6.18 9.93
C LYS A 208 -3.33 6.71 10.85
N GLY A 209 -2.49 5.83 11.38
CA GLY A 209 -1.41 6.17 12.30
C GLY A 209 -1.87 6.35 13.75
N ASN A 210 -2.87 5.62 14.22
CA ASN A 210 -3.32 5.66 15.60
C ASN A 210 -3.08 4.33 16.30
N ALA A 211 -2.52 4.39 17.50
CA ALA A 211 -2.46 3.28 18.44
C ALA A 211 -3.22 3.66 19.71
N TYR A 212 -3.74 2.67 20.43
CA TYR A 212 -4.64 2.95 21.56
C TYR A 212 -4.24 2.21 22.82
N LEU A 213 -4.42 2.89 23.95
CA LEU A 213 -4.47 2.29 25.28
C LEU A 213 -5.80 2.63 25.96
N TYR A 214 -6.37 1.65 26.63
CA TYR A 214 -7.64 1.73 27.35
C TYR A 214 -7.38 1.44 28.83
N GLY A 215 -7.65 2.41 29.69
CA GLY A 215 -7.41 2.29 31.14
C GLY A 215 -7.49 3.63 31.83
N VAL A 216 -7.06 3.69 33.08
CA VAL A 216 -7.02 4.89 33.90
C VAL A 216 -5.58 5.21 34.23
N PHE A 217 -5.13 6.40 33.83
CA PHE A 217 -3.88 6.98 34.27
C PHE A 217 -4.16 7.80 35.51
N ALA A 218 -3.46 7.51 36.62
CA ALA A 218 -3.55 8.29 37.85
C ALA A 218 -2.93 9.69 37.68
N GLU A 219 -3.10 10.55 38.67
CA GLU A 219 -2.36 11.81 38.76
C GLU A 219 -0.86 11.53 38.78
N ASP A 220 -0.09 12.31 38.02
CA ASP A 220 1.36 12.16 37.81
C ASP A 220 1.80 10.86 37.09
N ALA A 221 0.85 10.05 36.59
CA ALA A 221 1.18 8.93 35.73
C ALA A 221 1.96 9.37 34.47
N THR A 222 2.90 8.54 34.02
CA THR A 222 3.74 8.83 32.85
C THR A 222 3.47 7.87 31.72
N VAL A 223 3.66 8.35 30.50
CA VAL A 223 3.67 7.57 29.26
C VAL A 223 4.93 7.90 28.50
N SER A 224 5.73 6.89 28.19
CA SER A 224 6.88 7.00 27.30
C SER A 224 6.63 6.16 26.04
N VAL A 225 6.66 6.79 24.88
CA VAL A 225 6.43 6.16 23.59
C VAL A 225 7.75 6.07 22.83
N LYS A 226 8.12 4.86 22.40
CA LYS A 226 9.33 4.59 21.61
C LYS A 226 8.99 3.86 20.33
N GLN A 227 9.83 4.07 19.31
CA GLN A 227 9.91 3.24 18.12
C GLN A 227 11.35 2.71 18.02
N GLY A 228 11.54 1.41 18.15
CA GLY A 228 12.86 0.84 18.40
C GLY A 228 13.48 1.44 19.67
N ASP A 229 14.73 1.92 19.56
CA ASP A 229 15.45 2.55 20.67
C ASP A 229 15.17 4.06 20.81
N VAL A 230 14.42 4.66 19.87
CA VAL A 230 14.18 6.10 19.82
C VAL A 230 12.94 6.48 20.64
N THR A 231 13.12 7.37 21.60
CA THR A 231 11.99 7.97 22.35
C THR A 231 11.32 9.03 21.48
N LEU A 232 10.08 8.78 21.09
CA LEU A 232 9.28 9.71 20.29
C LEU A 232 8.59 10.75 21.18
N LYS A 233 8.10 10.32 22.35
CA LYS A 233 7.35 11.17 23.26
C LYS A 233 7.38 10.66 24.69
N ASP A 234 7.64 11.58 25.61
CA ASP A 234 7.36 11.43 27.04
C ASP A 234 6.25 12.39 27.44
N TYR A 235 5.31 11.92 28.24
CA TYR A 235 4.19 12.72 28.75
C TYR A 235 3.87 12.35 30.19
N THR A 236 3.53 13.36 31.00
CA THR A 236 3.06 13.19 32.39
C THR A 236 1.67 13.79 32.55
N PHE A 237 0.76 13.05 33.12
CA PHE A 237 -0.60 13.51 33.47
C PHE A 237 -0.55 14.35 34.75
N THR A 238 0.01 15.56 34.67
CA THR A 238 0.22 16.42 35.86
C THR A 238 -1.08 16.88 36.47
N ALA A 239 -1.10 17.07 37.79
CA ALA A 239 -2.23 17.59 38.56
C ALA A 239 -2.79 18.93 38.04
N GLU A 240 -1.96 19.78 37.44
CA GLU A 240 -2.41 21.04 36.83
C GLU A 240 -3.35 20.83 35.64
N LYS A 241 -3.09 19.80 34.83
CA LYS A 241 -3.85 19.49 33.61
C LYS A 241 -4.89 18.40 33.85
N ASN A 242 -4.62 17.47 34.71
CA ASN A 242 -5.42 16.30 35.03
C ASN A 242 -5.43 16.03 36.53
N PRO A 243 -6.13 16.85 37.35
CA PRO A 243 -6.04 16.85 38.81
C PRO A 243 -6.50 15.55 39.50
N ASN A 244 -7.10 14.63 38.76
CA ASN A 244 -7.49 13.30 39.24
C ASN A 244 -7.04 12.20 38.26
N GLY A 245 -6.02 12.48 37.44
CA GLY A 245 -5.65 11.59 36.32
C GLY A 245 -6.64 11.67 35.15
N THR A 246 -6.78 10.59 34.40
CA THR A 246 -7.73 10.53 33.27
C THR A 246 -9.14 10.18 33.77
N GLU A 247 -10.14 10.88 33.21
CA GLU A 247 -11.54 10.68 33.57
C GLU A 247 -12.15 9.52 32.77
N GLN A 248 -12.99 8.75 33.44
CA GLN A 248 -13.74 7.65 32.84
C GLN A 248 -14.62 8.11 31.68
N GLY A 249 -14.73 7.31 30.62
CA GLY A 249 -15.51 7.61 29.42
C GLY A 249 -14.92 8.71 28.53
N LYS A 250 -13.73 9.26 28.86
CA LYS A 250 -13.07 10.30 28.06
C LYS A 250 -11.96 9.74 27.19
N SER A 251 -11.76 10.40 26.06
CA SER A 251 -10.67 10.12 25.12
C SER A 251 -9.61 11.22 25.19
N TYR A 252 -8.34 10.81 25.26
CA TYR A 252 -7.16 11.68 25.29
C TYR A 252 -6.32 11.42 24.05
N ALA A 253 -5.57 12.41 23.57
CA ALA A 253 -4.69 12.27 22.43
C ALA A 253 -3.25 12.67 22.80
N LEU A 254 -2.29 11.86 22.36
CA LEU A 254 -0.87 12.09 22.49
C LEU A 254 -0.24 12.03 21.09
N ASP A 255 0.44 13.10 20.67
CA ASP A 255 1.18 13.11 19.41
C ASP A 255 2.61 12.60 19.65
N ALA A 256 2.88 11.44 19.13
CA ALA A 256 4.18 10.78 19.11
C ALA A 256 4.67 10.59 17.66
N THR A 257 4.19 11.40 16.70
CA THR A 257 4.62 11.33 15.30
C THR A 257 6.06 11.81 15.19
N PRO A 258 6.99 10.97 14.72
CA PRO A 258 8.36 11.39 14.47
C PRO A 258 8.41 12.34 13.28
N ILE A 259 8.99 13.51 13.49
CA ILE A 259 9.10 14.57 12.47
C ILE A 259 10.56 14.87 12.20
N ILE A 260 10.96 14.80 10.94
CA ILE A 260 12.23 15.29 10.43
C ILE A 260 11.95 16.57 9.65
N ASN A 261 12.36 17.70 10.22
CA ASN A 261 12.23 19.01 9.56
C ASN A 261 13.55 19.34 8.86
N LEU A 262 13.52 19.39 7.54
CA LEU A 262 14.72 19.59 6.71
C LEU A 262 15.44 20.93 7.01
N THR A 263 14.71 21.96 7.47
CA THR A 263 15.31 23.26 7.82
C THR A 263 16.29 23.21 9.00
N GLN A 264 16.33 22.09 9.73
CA GLN A 264 17.17 21.92 10.92
C GLN A 264 18.51 21.24 10.62
N TYR A 265 18.72 20.79 9.38
CA TYR A 265 19.93 20.07 8.99
C TYR A 265 20.87 20.96 8.17
N GLU A 266 22.17 20.72 8.30
CA GLU A 266 23.19 21.41 7.53
C GLU A 266 23.17 20.93 6.07
N ASP A 267 23.54 21.83 5.16
CA ASP A 267 23.66 21.53 3.73
C ASP A 267 24.70 20.42 3.49
N GLY A 268 24.38 19.46 2.64
CA GLY A 268 25.20 18.27 2.36
C GLY A 268 25.04 17.13 3.37
N ALA A 269 24.18 17.25 4.37
CA ALA A 269 23.97 16.18 5.35
C ALA A 269 23.23 14.97 4.74
N THR A 270 23.59 13.78 5.24
CA THR A 270 22.82 12.55 5.05
C THR A 270 22.12 12.20 6.36
N ILE A 271 20.81 11.99 6.28
CA ILE A 271 19.94 11.69 7.42
C ILE A 271 19.65 10.20 7.39
N ASP A 272 20.12 9.46 8.41
CA ASP A 272 19.79 8.05 8.57
C ASP A 272 18.37 7.89 9.08
N ILE A 273 17.57 7.17 8.31
CA ILE A 273 16.20 6.79 8.64
C ILE A 273 16.23 5.38 9.26
N THR A 274 16.08 5.32 10.55
CA THR A 274 16.06 4.09 11.34
C THR A 274 14.66 3.75 11.87
N TYR A 275 13.67 4.59 11.56
CA TYR A 275 12.26 4.43 11.95
C TYR A 275 11.35 5.23 11.01
N SER A 276 10.08 4.82 10.94
CA SER A 276 9.08 5.52 10.14
C SER A 276 8.90 6.96 10.60
N SER A 277 8.92 7.91 9.65
CA SER A 277 8.99 9.34 9.95
C SER A 277 8.23 10.18 8.93
N ARG A 278 7.72 11.31 9.40
CA ARG A 278 7.20 12.40 8.56
C ARG A 278 8.36 13.35 8.22
N ILE A 279 8.56 13.62 6.95
CA ILE A 279 9.52 14.60 6.45
C ILE A 279 8.77 15.89 6.10
N ILE A 280 9.22 17.01 6.66
CA ILE A 280 8.66 18.32 6.40
C ILE A 280 9.71 19.19 5.72
N GLY A 281 9.34 19.77 4.57
CA GLY A 281 10.12 20.79 3.85
C GLY A 281 9.32 22.09 3.73
N ASP A 282 10.01 23.17 3.37
CA ASP A 282 9.42 24.49 3.11
C ASP A 282 9.38 24.85 1.60
N GLY A 283 9.67 23.87 0.75
CA GLY A 283 9.77 24.06 -0.71
C GLY A 283 11.13 24.53 -1.19
N THR A 284 12.05 24.84 -0.28
CA THR A 284 13.45 25.11 -0.64
C THR A 284 14.13 23.81 -1.04
N GLU A 285 15.01 23.90 -2.03
CA GLU A 285 15.86 22.77 -2.42
C GLU A 285 17.02 22.65 -1.43
N TYR A 286 17.03 21.56 -0.68
CA TYR A 286 18.13 21.22 0.22
C TYR A 286 19.04 20.18 -0.43
N ASN A 287 20.35 20.38 -0.30
CA ASN A 287 21.35 19.37 -0.66
C ASN A 287 21.43 18.31 0.46
N LEU A 288 20.29 17.72 0.82
CA LEU A 288 20.15 16.73 1.87
C LEU A 288 19.76 15.39 1.25
N SER A 289 20.34 14.32 1.79
CA SER A 289 20.02 12.95 1.37
C SER A 289 19.44 12.16 2.53
N LEU A 290 18.56 11.19 2.21
CA LEU A 290 18.05 10.22 3.17
C LEU A 290 18.75 8.88 2.92
N ASN A 291 19.22 8.24 3.99
CA ASN A 291 19.69 6.87 3.98
C ASN A 291 18.71 6.00 4.78
N ILE A 292 17.98 5.12 4.11
CA ILE A 292 17.02 4.20 4.73
C ILE A 292 17.81 3.03 5.31
N ALA A 293 18.20 3.17 6.57
CA ALA A 293 19.07 2.22 7.27
C ALA A 293 18.28 1.05 7.89
N GLU A 294 16.98 1.21 8.11
CA GLU A 294 16.04 0.18 8.57
C GLU A 294 14.75 0.25 7.75
N ASP A 295 13.92 -0.80 7.81
CA ASP A 295 12.60 -0.80 7.20
C ASP A 295 11.79 0.37 7.73
N ALA A 296 11.32 1.25 6.84
CA ALA A 296 10.65 2.48 7.25
C ALA A 296 9.60 2.94 6.25
N THR A 297 8.51 3.49 6.80
CA THR A 297 7.58 4.35 6.07
C THR A 297 8.03 5.80 6.21
N VAL A 298 8.33 6.45 5.08
CA VAL A 298 8.66 7.86 4.99
C VAL A 298 7.48 8.60 4.38
N LEU A 299 6.91 9.55 5.12
CA LEU A 299 5.79 10.37 4.65
C LEU A 299 6.31 11.75 4.24
N PHE A 300 6.25 12.05 2.94
CA PHE A 300 6.38 13.42 2.44
C PHE A 300 5.04 14.12 2.57
N GLU A 301 4.98 15.13 3.42
CA GLU A 301 3.74 15.84 3.70
C GLU A 301 3.80 17.29 3.24
N GLU A 302 2.62 17.84 3.02
CA GLU A 302 2.39 19.23 2.70
C GLU A 302 2.86 20.13 3.86
N GLY A 303 4.09 20.60 3.77
CA GLY A 303 4.55 21.74 4.55
C GLY A 303 4.19 23.05 3.84
N THR A 304 4.97 24.09 4.01
CA THR A 304 4.78 25.36 3.30
C THR A 304 5.17 25.32 1.82
N GLY A 305 5.66 24.18 1.27
CA GLY A 305 6.07 24.13 -0.13
C GLY A 305 6.63 22.80 -0.65
N GLY A 306 6.39 21.68 0.03
CA GLY A 306 6.82 20.35 -0.37
C GLY A 306 8.26 19.99 0.05
N VAL A 307 8.55 18.70 -0.02
CA VAL A 307 9.86 18.12 0.31
C VAL A 307 10.73 18.08 -0.94
N LYS A 308 11.92 18.66 -0.88
CA LYS A 308 12.91 18.65 -1.98
C LYS A 308 14.26 18.19 -1.46
N LEU A 309 14.68 17.04 -1.90
CA LEU A 309 15.90 16.35 -1.47
C LEU A 309 16.89 16.18 -2.60
N ASN A 310 18.14 15.91 -2.24
CA ASN A 310 19.17 15.51 -3.19
C ASN A 310 18.99 14.05 -3.59
N ALA A 311 19.11 13.11 -2.66
CA ALA A 311 19.02 11.67 -2.94
C ALA A 311 18.27 10.90 -1.85
N ILE A 312 17.79 9.72 -2.21
CA ILE A 312 17.35 8.70 -1.26
C ILE A 312 18.11 7.40 -1.57
N SER A 313 18.76 6.82 -0.57
CA SER A 313 19.38 5.50 -0.69
C SER A 313 18.70 4.50 0.25
N VAL A 314 18.39 3.31 -0.25
CA VAL A 314 17.85 2.21 0.55
C VAL A 314 18.98 1.22 0.80
N ALA A 315 19.33 1.02 2.08
CA ALA A 315 20.39 0.10 2.46
C ALA A 315 20.04 -1.35 2.14
N ASP A 316 21.02 -2.23 2.08
CA ASP A 316 20.83 -3.64 1.72
C ASP A 316 19.83 -4.35 2.64
N ASN A 317 18.93 -5.15 2.03
CA ASN A 317 17.87 -5.92 2.70
C ASN A 317 16.89 -5.04 3.49
N LYS A 318 16.62 -3.82 3.02
CA LYS A 318 15.66 -2.90 3.64
C LYS A 318 14.53 -2.56 2.69
N THR A 319 13.41 -2.15 3.28
CA THR A 319 12.22 -1.72 2.57
C THR A 319 11.93 -0.25 2.86
N LEU A 320 11.83 0.55 1.80
CA LEU A 320 11.28 1.90 1.86
C LEU A 320 9.82 1.88 1.41
N THR A 321 8.90 2.33 2.26
CA THR A 321 7.57 2.76 1.83
C THR A 321 7.52 4.28 1.83
N LEU A 322 7.57 4.90 0.65
CA LEU A 322 7.49 6.35 0.48
C LEU A 322 6.04 6.76 0.20
N LYS A 323 5.40 7.41 1.17
CA LYS A 323 4.06 7.98 1.03
C LYS A 323 4.14 9.46 0.68
N VAL A 324 3.49 9.85 -0.41
CA VAL A 324 3.46 11.23 -0.92
C VAL A 324 2.07 11.80 -0.75
N LYS A 325 1.89 12.77 0.13
CA LYS A 325 0.60 13.37 0.46
C LYS A 325 0.58 14.89 0.28
N GLY A 326 -0.63 15.44 0.25
CA GLY A 326 -0.87 16.87 0.11
C GLY A 326 -1.13 17.30 -1.33
N ASN A 327 -1.21 18.59 -1.55
CA ASN A 327 -1.47 19.18 -2.88
C ASN A 327 -0.27 20.03 -3.36
N VAL A 328 0.92 19.50 -3.16
CA VAL A 328 2.21 20.14 -3.51
C VAL A 328 3.13 19.14 -4.22
N GLY A 329 4.07 19.67 -5.00
CA GLY A 329 5.11 18.85 -5.64
C GLY A 329 6.28 18.56 -4.71
N HIS A 330 6.78 17.34 -4.78
CA HIS A 330 7.98 16.88 -4.08
C HIS A 330 9.05 16.49 -5.10
N SER A 331 10.33 16.58 -4.73
CA SER A 331 11.40 16.20 -5.66
C SER A 331 12.60 15.53 -5.00
N VAL A 332 13.24 14.63 -5.76
CA VAL A 332 14.51 13.99 -5.45
C VAL A 332 15.43 14.13 -6.68
N LYS A 333 16.58 14.79 -6.54
CA LYS A 333 17.42 15.21 -7.68
C LYS A 333 18.42 14.17 -8.17
N GLU A 334 18.95 13.33 -7.30
CA GLU A 334 19.97 12.33 -7.61
C GLU A 334 19.44 10.90 -7.50
N GLY A 335 18.11 10.76 -7.52
CA GLY A 335 17.42 9.48 -7.59
C GLY A 335 17.13 8.82 -6.26
N ILE A 336 16.38 7.73 -6.38
CA ILE A 336 16.07 6.78 -5.31
C ILE A 336 16.81 5.48 -5.64
N SER A 337 17.95 5.26 -5.01
CA SER A 337 18.81 4.09 -5.24
C SER A 337 18.42 2.94 -4.29
N ILE A 338 18.35 1.72 -4.83
CA ILE A 338 17.91 0.53 -4.13
C ILE A 338 19.09 -0.41 -3.92
N GLY A 339 19.37 -0.78 -2.66
CA GLY A 339 20.43 -1.71 -2.28
C GLY A 339 20.13 -3.17 -2.61
N ASN A 340 21.07 -4.07 -2.30
CA ASN A 340 20.88 -5.51 -2.54
C ASN A 340 19.73 -6.07 -1.70
N GLY A 341 18.85 -6.85 -2.34
CA GLY A 341 17.71 -7.47 -1.67
C GLY A 341 16.69 -6.48 -1.09
N SER A 342 16.76 -5.20 -1.48
CA SER A 342 15.92 -4.13 -0.93
C SER A 342 14.74 -3.83 -1.84
N TYR A 343 13.69 -3.25 -1.26
CA TYR A 343 12.40 -2.99 -1.91
C TYR A 343 12.03 -1.52 -1.79
N VAL A 344 11.33 -0.99 -2.80
CA VAL A 344 10.75 0.35 -2.77
C VAL A 344 9.28 0.30 -3.12
N ILE A 345 8.47 0.85 -2.24
CA ILE A 345 7.03 1.05 -2.44
C ILE A 345 6.77 2.55 -2.44
N ILE A 346 6.16 3.09 -3.48
CA ILE A 346 5.78 4.50 -3.58
C ILE A 346 4.25 4.58 -3.66
N GLU A 347 3.65 5.30 -2.71
CA GLU A 347 2.22 5.52 -2.63
C GLU A 347 1.92 7.02 -2.68
N GLY A 348 0.97 7.43 -3.51
CA GLY A 348 0.60 8.83 -3.66
C GLY A 348 -0.91 9.06 -3.62
N GLU A 349 -1.33 10.21 -4.13
CA GLU A 349 -2.73 10.60 -4.25
C GLU A 349 -3.03 10.97 -5.71
N ARG A 350 -3.22 9.96 -6.59
CA ARG A 350 -3.41 10.11 -8.04
C ARG A 350 -4.39 11.23 -8.43
N ASN A 351 -5.46 11.39 -7.66
CA ASN A 351 -6.55 12.32 -7.95
C ASN A 351 -6.22 13.79 -7.60
N LYS A 352 -5.11 14.06 -6.92
CA LYS A 352 -4.65 15.40 -6.61
C LYS A 352 -3.63 15.86 -7.65
N GLU A 353 -3.98 16.82 -8.48
CA GLU A 353 -3.17 17.26 -9.62
C GLU A 353 -1.76 17.74 -9.21
N ASN A 354 -1.65 18.45 -8.10
CA ASN A 354 -0.38 18.96 -7.62
C ASN A 354 0.39 17.97 -6.71
N ASN A 355 -0.21 16.83 -6.33
CA ASN A 355 0.47 15.78 -5.59
C ASN A 355 1.35 15.00 -6.56
N LYS A 356 2.55 15.52 -6.81
CA LYS A 356 3.49 14.95 -7.78
C LYS A 356 4.85 14.73 -7.16
N LEU A 357 5.41 13.54 -7.36
CA LEU A 357 6.79 13.23 -7.06
C LEU A 357 7.63 13.31 -8.33
N THR A 358 8.61 14.20 -8.36
CA THR A 358 9.59 14.31 -9.45
C THR A 358 10.90 13.69 -9.00
N VAL A 359 11.40 12.71 -9.73
CA VAL A 359 12.68 12.05 -9.44
C VAL A 359 13.57 12.15 -10.66
N THR A 360 14.75 12.73 -10.51
CA THR A 360 15.77 12.77 -11.56
C THR A 360 17.01 12.01 -11.11
N ALA A 361 17.75 11.47 -12.03
CA ALA A 361 19.00 10.80 -11.76
C ALA A 361 20.19 11.64 -12.24
N THR A 362 21.38 11.27 -11.79
CA THR A 362 22.68 11.79 -12.26
C THR A 362 23.63 10.63 -12.51
N ASP A 363 24.74 10.91 -13.17
CA ASP A 363 25.89 10.00 -13.30
C ASP A 363 25.60 8.61 -13.92
N GLY A 364 24.63 8.53 -14.82
CA GLY A 364 24.28 7.29 -15.50
C GLY A 364 23.42 6.34 -14.65
N ASN A 365 22.89 6.81 -13.53
CA ASN A 365 22.03 6.02 -12.65
C ASN A 365 20.57 5.99 -13.12
N ALA A 366 19.83 4.99 -12.65
CA ALA A 366 18.39 4.99 -12.72
C ALA A 366 17.80 6.04 -11.75
N ALA A 367 16.70 6.69 -12.15
CA ALA A 367 16.08 7.66 -11.25
C ALA A 367 15.38 6.95 -10.07
N ILE A 368 14.72 5.83 -10.32
CA ILE A 368 14.20 4.95 -9.28
C ILE A 368 14.66 3.54 -9.62
N GLY A 369 15.58 3.00 -8.83
CA GLY A 369 16.00 1.64 -9.12
C GLY A 369 17.40 1.24 -8.67
N ALA A 370 17.86 0.14 -9.27
CA ALA A 370 19.13 -0.50 -8.96
C ALA A 370 20.26 0.01 -9.84
N ASN A 371 21.43 0.23 -9.24
CA ASN A 371 22.60 0.77 -9.91
C ASN A 371 23.85 -0.07 -9.60
N ASN A 372 24.88 0.01 -10.45
CA ASN A 372 26.24 -0.44 -10.16
C ASN A 372 26.39 -1.90 -9.65
N GLY A 373 25.80 -2.87 -10.34
CA GLY A 373 25.99 -4.29 -10.04
C GLY A 373 25.19 -4.82 -8.86
N VAL A 374 24.30 -4.02 -8.32
CA VAL A 374 23.36 -4.39 -7.25
C VAL A 374 22.36 -5.43 -7.76
N THR A 375 21.83 -6.27 -6.88
CA THR A 375 20.65 -7.13 -7.11
C THR A 375 19.55 -6.67 -6.18
N ALA A 376 18.71 -5.76 -6.64
CA ALA A 376 17.58 -5.23 -5.88
C ALA A 376 16.36 -6.17 -5.94
N GLY A 377 15.44 -6.00 -5.01
CA GLY A 377 14.09 -6.56 -5.04
C GLY A 377 13.15 -5.75 -5.96
N ASP A 378 11.89 -5.67 -5.59
CA ASP A 378 10.84 -5.12 -6.44
C ASP A 378 10.65 -3.62 -6.24
N ILE A 379 10.10 -2.97 -7.27
CA ILE A 379 9.54 -1.63 -7.21
C ILE A 379 8.02 -1.74 -7.32
N THR A 380 7.30 -1.14 -6.39
CA THR A 380 5.84 -0.98 -6.45
C THR A 380 5.48 0.50 -6.42
N ILE A 381 4.70 0.97 -7.39
CA ILE A 381 4.20 2.34 -7.45
C ILE A 381 2.68 2.26 -7.54
N ARG A 382 1.96 2.84 -6.57
CA ARG A 382 0.50 2.77 -6.54
C ARG A 382 -0.16 4.10 -6.15
N ASN A 383 -1.31 4.36 -6.76
CA ASN A 383 -2.09 5.57 -6.52
C ASN A 383 -1.28 6.88 -6.70
N ALA A 384 -0.20 6.86 -7.46
CA ALA A 384 0.77 7.94 -7.52
C ALA A 384 0.65 8.76 -8.81
N ARG A 385 1.10 10.03 -8.74
CA ARG A 385 1.41 10.87 -9.89
C ARG A 385 2.90 11.18 -9.86
N MET A 386 3.64 10.74 -10.88
CA MET A 386 5.09 10.82 -10.85
C MET A 386 5.69 11.29 -12.18
N GLU A 387 6.82 11.98 -12.06
CA GLU A 387 7.75 12.21 -13.16
C GLU A 387 9.11 11.61 -12.80
N ALA A 388 9.63 10.73 -13.62
CA ALA A 388 10.94 10.12 -13.45
C ALA A 388 11.81 10.37 -14.68
N THR A 389 13.07 10.74 -14.47
CA THR A 389 14.03 10.96 -15.56
C THR A 389 15.34 10.27 -15.23
N GLY A 390 15.70 9.28 -16.02
CA GLY A 390 16.98 8.59 -15.96
C GLY A 390 18.13 9.51 -16.35
N SER A 391 19.35 9.09 -16.14
CA SER A 391 20.54 9.84 -16.55
C SER A 391 21.51 9.00 -17.37
N SER A 392 22.34 9.67 -18.12
CA SER A 392 23.46 9.06 -18.82
C SER A 392 24.76 9.80 -18.53
N THR A 393 25.87 9.08 -18.48
CA THR A 393 27.20 9.65 -18.28
C THR A 393 28.25 8.92 -19.09
N LEU A 394 29.28 9.63 -19.46
CA LEU A 394 30.52 9.03 -20.00
C LEU A 394 31.45 8.75 -18.82
N VAL A 395 31.45 7.53 -18.30
CA VAL A 395 32.37 7.12 -17.22
C VAL A 395 33.82 7.14 -17.71
N ASN A 396 34.03 6.80 -18.97
CA ASN A 396 35.24 7.06 -19.76
C ASN A 396 34.88 6.96 -21.24
N SER A 397 35.78 7.36 -22.13
CA SER A 397 35.54 7.41 -23.58
C SER A 397 35.10 6.08 -24.24
N ASN A 398 35.16 4.98 -23.49
CA ASN A 398 34.89 3.63 -24.01
C ASN A 398 33.74 2.90 -23.29
N ASN A 399 33.15 3.47 -22.25
CA ASN A 399 32.13 2.77 -21.49
C ASN A 399 31.06 3.74 -20.92
N PRO A 400 30.19 4.26 -21.78
CA PRO A 400 29.07 5.07 -21.33
C PRO A 400 28.06 4.18 -20.58
N VAL A 401 27.47 4.73 -19.53
CA VAL A 401 26.41 4.08 -18.75
C VAL A 401 25.16 4.96 -18.75
N SER A 402 24.01 4.37 -18.98
CA SER A 402 22.71 5.04 -18.93
C SER A 402 21.76 4.25 -18.05
N GLY A 403 21.06 4.93 -17.16
CA GLY A 403 20.05 4.37 -16.29
C GLY A 403 18.64 4.68 -16.75
N ALA A 404 17.73 3.76 -16.51
CA ALA A 404 16.31 3.92 -16.77
C ALA A 404 15.70 5.02 -15.86
N ALA A 405 14.58 5.58 -16.27
CA ALA A 405 13.81 6.43 -15.34
C ALA A 405 13.23 5.58 -14.19
N ILE A 406 12.68 4.41 -14.49
CA ILE A 406 12.23 3.42 -13.50
C ILE A 406 12.80 2.08 -13.90
N GLY A 407 13.70 1.53 -13.06
CA GLY A 407 14.30 0.23 -13.37
C GLY A 407 15.77 0.13 -12.98
N THR A 408 16.65 -0.20 -13.94
CA THR A 408 18.06 -0.42 -13.63
C THR A 408 19.01 0.50 -14.40
N SER A 409 20.25 0.56 -13.93
CA SER A 409 21.42 0.92 -14.73
C SER A 409 22.23 -0.36 -15.04
N ASP A 410 23.43 -0.57 -14.48
CA ASP A 410 24.19 -1.82 -14.57
C ASP A 410 23.85 -2.71 -13.34
N ALA A 411 22.66 -3.33 -13.32
CA ALA A 411 22.16 -4.02 -12.13
C ALA A 411 21.12 -5.09 -12.48
N ASN A 412 20.82 -5.96 -11.49
CA ASN A 412 19.67 -6.85 -11.49
C ASN A 412 18.54 -6.26 -10.64
N MET A 413 17.30 -6.60 -10.97
CA MET A 413 16.13 -6.18 -10.20
C MET A 413 15.01 -7.22 -10.30
N GLY A 414 14.15 -7.28 -9.26
CA GLY A 414 12.91 -8.02 -9.25
C GLY A 414 11.84 -7.40 -10.15
N ASP A 415 10.60 -7.51 -9.75
CA ASP A 415 9.45 -7.02 -10.51
C ASP A 415 9.26 -5.50 -10.39
N ILE A 416 8.66 -4.89 -11.42
CA ILE A 416 8.16 -3.52 -11.40
C ILE A 416 6.64 -3.58 -11.51
N LEU A 417 5.93 -3.15 -10.47
CA LEU A 417 4.48 -3.02 -10.47
C LEU A 417 4.06 -1.56 -10.43
N ILE A 418 3.26 -1.12 -11.39
CA ILE A 418 2.67 0.22 -11.45
C ILE A 418 1.15 0.07 -11.50
N GLU A 419 0.48 0.49 -10.41
CA GLU A 419 -0.94 0.29 -10.21
C GLU A 419 -1.66 1.63 -9.96
N ASN A 420 -2.81 1.83 -10.60
CA ASN A 420 -3.68 3.01 -10.45
C ASN A 420 -2.90 4.34 -10.42
N SER A 421 -1.93 4.52 -11.33
CA SER A 421 -0.97 5.61 -11.28
C SER A 421 -0.89 6.38 -12.61
N ILE A 422 -0.39 7.63 -12.53
CA ILE A 422 -0.07 8.46 -13.70
C ILE A 422 1.44 8.68 -13.68
N ILE A 423 2.14 8.12 -14.65
CA ILE A 423 3.59 8.12 -14.72
C ILE A 423 4.05 8.84 -15.98
N THR A 424 4.94 9.81 -15.83
CA THR A 424 5.74 10.36 -16.92
C THR A 424 7.17 9.87 -16.74
N ALA A 425 7.64 9.00 -17.63
CA ALA A 425 8.99 8.44 -17.57
C ALA A 425 9.81 8.91 -18.78
N THR A 426 11.01 9.44 -18.52
CA THR A 426 11.93 9.87 -19.57
C THR A 426 13.22 9.06 -19.48
N GLY A 427 13.46 8.22 -20.46
CA GLY A 427 14.73 7.51 -20.61
C GLY A 427 15.82 8.47 -21.07
N SER A 428 17.07 8.13 -20.77
CA SER A 428 18.24 8.94 -21.13
C SER A 428 19.13 8.21 -22.15
N ALA A 429 19.78 9.01 -22.99
CA ALA A 429 20.75 8.53 -23.96
C ALA A 429 21.97 9.46 -23.96
N HIS A 430 23.15 8.89 -24.20
CA HIS A 430 24.36 9.67 -24.47
C HIS A 430 25.38 8.84 -25.24
N GLY A 431 25.74 9.31 -26.41
CA GLY A 431 26.67 8.60 -27.29
C GLY A 431 26.12 7.26 -27.76
N LEU A 432 26.71 6.15 -27.33
CA LEU A 432 26.29 4.79 -27.69
C LEU A 432 25.69 4.02 -26.48
N SER A 433 25.19 4.73 -25.47
CA SER A 433 24.58 4.17 -24.27
C SER A 433 23.16 4.65 -24.14
N PHE A 434 22.20 3.75 -24.10
CA PHE A 434 20.78 4.06 -24.16
C PHE A 434 20.03 3.21 -23.16
N ALA A 435 19.25 3.87 -22.32
CA ALA A 435 18.38 3.23 -21.33
C ALA A 435 16.91 3.33 -21.72
N ALA A 436 16.14 2.31 -21.38
CA ALA A 436 14.69 2.38 -21.45
C ALA A 436 14.14 3.48 -20.52
N ALA A 437 12.97 4.03 -20.83
CA ALA A 437 12.28 4.88 -19.87
C ALA A 437 11.79 4.05 -18.66
N ILE A 438 11.19 2.88 -18.93
CA ILE A 438 10.79 1.92 -17.88
C ILE A 438 11.39 0.55 -18.24
N GLY A 439 12.27 0.04 -17.39
CA GLY A 439 12.92 -1.23 -17.60
C GLY A 439 14.42 -1.19 -17.37
N SER A 440 15.24 -1.64 -18.32
CA SER A 440 16.68 -1.72 -18.12
C SER A 440 17.44 -0.50 -18.63
N GLY A 441 18.55 -0.26 -17.97
CA GLY A 441 19.62 0.60 -18.49
C GLY A 441 20.42 -0.05 -19.61
N SER A 442 21.53 0.60 -19.99
CA SER A 442 22.40 0.18 -21.11
C SER A 442 23.19 -1.11 -20.85
N LEU A 443 23.29 -1.57 -19.61
CA LEU A 443 23.97 -2.81 -19.24
C LEU A 443 23.01 -3.71 -18.44
N CYS A 444 21.92 -4.13 -19.09
CA CYS A 444 20.95 -5.01 -18.46
C CYS A 444 21.57 -6.35 -18.06
N ARG A 445 21.23 -6.80 -16.83
CA ARG A 445 21.56 -8.15 -16.38
C ARG A 445 20.32 -9.00 -16.25
N SER A 446 19.40 -8.63 -15.35
CA SER A 446 18.06 -9.23 -15.27
C SER A 446 17.05 -8.27 -14.67
N ILE A 447 15.82 -8.35 -15.12
CA ILE A 447 14.65 -7.68 -14.54
C ILE A 447 13.53 -8.71 -14.52
N GLY A 448 12.74 -8.74 -13.44
CA GLY A 448 11.53 -9.53 -13.34
C GLY A 448 10.44 -9.05 -14.29
N ASN A 449 9.19 -9.23 -13.91
CA ASN A 449 8.06 -8.75 -14.70
C ASN A 449 7.91 -7.23 -14.60
N ILE A 450 7.36 -6.61 -15.64
CA ILE A 450 6.92 -5.21 -15.63
C ILE A 450 5.41 -5.22 -15.82
N VAL A 451 4.68 -4.84 -14.78
CA VAL A 451 3.23 -4.96 -14.72
C VAL A 451 2.58 -3.59 -14.53
N PHE A 452 1.65 -3.26 -15.40
CA PHE A 452 0.85 -2.04 -15.35
C PHE A 452 -0.62 -2.40 -15.17
N VAL A 453 -1.26 -1.79 -14.18
CA VAL A 453 -2.68 -2.01 -13.87
C VAL A 453 -3.38 -0.67 -13.66
N ASP A 454 -4.52 -0.44 -14.30
CA ASP A 454 -5.37 0.75 -14.14
C ASP A 454 -4.60 2.09 -14.23
N SER A 455 -3.57 2.16 -15.10
CA SER A 455 -2.58 3.23 -15.08
C SER A 455 -2.56 4.04 -16.38
N GLU A 456 -2.00 5.24 -16.31
CA GLU A 456 -1.71 6.12 -17.44
C GLU A 456 -0.19 6.31 -17.52
N ILE A 457 0.42 5.84 -18.61
CA ILE A 457 1.86 5.80 -18.79
C ILE A 457 2.25 6.69 -19.97
N ASN A 458 2.94 7.79 -19.69
CA ASN A 458 3.54 8.70 -20.66
C ASN A 458 5.05 8.46 -20.65
N ALA A 459 5.55 7.61 -21.54
CA ALA A 459 6.95 7.23 -21.55
C ALA A 459 7.64 7.70 -22.84
N LYS A 460 8.84 8.28 -22.68
CA LYS A 460 9.58 8.84 -23.81
C LYS A 460 11.08 8.66 -23.70
N ILE A 461 11.72 8.67 -24.84
CA ILE A 461 13.17 8.83 -25.00
C ILE A 461 13.38 10.04 -25.90
N THR A 462 14.14 11.05 -25.45
CA THR A 462 14.23 12.36 -26.07
C THR A 462 15.45 12.60 -26.94
N ASP A 463 16.42 11.70 -26.89
CA ASP A 463 17.66 11.79 -27.65
C ASP A 463 17.78 10.62 -28.64
N GLU A 464 18.84 10.61 -29.48
CA GLU A 464 19.20 9.46 -30.32
C GLU A 464 19.18 8.20 -29.48
N THR A 465 18.41 7.17 -29.88
CA THR A 465 18.27 5.98 -29.05
C THR A 465 18.18 4.70 -29.84
N LEU A 466 18.83 3.68 -29.28
CA LEU A 466 18.72 2.28 -29.70
C LEU A 466 17.98 1.44 -28.64
N ALA A 467 17.50 2.06 -27.56
CA ALA A 467 16.73 1.41 -26.51
C ALA A 467 15.25 1.33 -26.85
N SER A 468 14.54 0.42 -26.20
CA SER A 468 13.08 0.47 -26.17
C SER A 468 12.59 1.53 -25.15
N VAL A 469 11.38 2.06 -25.37
CA VAL A 469 10.77 2.97 -24.39
C VAL A 469 10.37 2.22 -23.12
N ILE A 470 9.75 1.04 -23.28
CA ILE A 470 9.42 0.12 -22.18
C ILE A 470 10.07 -1.22 -22.50
N GLY A 471 10.95 -1.69 -21.61
CA GLY A 471 11.63 -2.97 -21.77
C GLY A 471 13.14 -2.88 -21.62
N ALA A 472 13.90 -3.42 -22.57
CA ALA A 472 15.35 -3.44 -22.50
C ALA A 472 15.99 -2.19 -23.11
N GLY A 473 16.99 -1.66 -22.42
CA GLY A 473 17.94 -0.71 -22.97
C GLY A 473 18.80 -1.32 -24.09
N SER A 474 19.65 -0.49 -24.69
CA SER A 474 20.58 -0.95 -25.72
C SER A 474 21.93 -1.34 -25.11
N ILE A 475 22.47 -2.50 -25.53
CA ILE A 475 23.77 -3.00 -25.09
C ILE A 475 24.72 -3.01 -26.28
N MET A 476 25.48 -1.94 -26.47
CA MET A 476 26.35 -1.74 -27.65
C MET A 476 27.84 -1.88 -27.40
N HIS A 477 28.30 -1.91 -26.15
CA HIS A 477 29.71 -1.98 -25.83
C HIS A 477 30.00 -2.73 -24.53
N GLY A 478 30.97 -3.64 -24.59
CA GLY A 478 31.49 -4.35 -23.43
C GLY A 478 32.44 -5.48 -23.86
N GLU A 479 33.52 -5.68 -23.13
CA GLU A 479 34.47 -6.78 -23.38
C GLU A 479 33.92 -8.16 -22.98
N LYS A 480 32.77 -8.22 -22.30
CA LYS A 480 32.19 -9.47 -21.77
C LYS A 480 30.80 -9.69 -22.34
N ARG A 481 30.59 -10.91 -22.80
CA ARG A 481 29.25 -11.36 -23.21
C ARG A 481 28.28 -11.28 -22.03
N LEU A 482 27.24 -10.47 -22.15
CA LEU A 482 26.16 -10.37 -21.19
C LEU A 482 24.91 -11.08 -21.74
N VAL A 483 24.19 -11.74 -20.85
CA VAL A 483 22.85 -12.27 -21.12
C VAL A 483 21.92 -11.53 -20.18
N CYS A 484 21.02 -10.75 -20.75
CA CYS A 484 19.95 -10.10 -20.02
C CYS A 484 18.71 -11.00 -20.06
N THR A 485 18.06 -11.18 -18.92
CA THR A 485 16.78 -11.89 -18.84
C THR A 485 15.73 -10.93 -18.30
N MET A 486 14.63 -10.79 -19.00
CA MET A 486 13.48 -10.01 -18.57
C MET A 486 12.25 -10.92 -18.48
N GLY A 487 11.41 -10.69 -17.48
CA GLY A 487 10.13 -11.36 -17.35
C GLY A 487 9.10 -10.85 -18.36
N ASP A 488 7.84 -11.08 -18.08
CA ASP A 488 6.72 -10.61 -18.90
C ASP A 488 6.51 -9.10 -18.74
N ILE A 489 6.03 -8.44 -19.81
CA ILE A 489 5.50 -7.08 -19.75
C ILE A 489 3.99 -7.19 -19.89
N ILE A 490 3.25 -6.78 -18.86
CA ILE A 490 1.81 -6.99 -18.76
C ILE A 490 1.09 -5.65 -18.59
N PHE A 491 0.09 -5.42 -19.45
CA PHE A 491 -0.78 -4.24 -19.40
C PHE A 491 -2.22 -4.68 -19.14
N THR A 492 -2.82 -4.13 -18.08
CA THR A 492 -4.22 -4.33 -17.74
C THR A 492 -4.88 -2.96 -17.55
N ASN A 493 -5.93 -2.64 -18.30
CA ASN A 493 -6.67 -1.37 -18.24
C ASN A 493 -5.72 -0.15 -18.21
N THR A 494 -4.71 -0.15 -19.08
CA THR A 494 -3.62 0.83 -19.06
C THR A 494 -3.58 1.60 -20.36
N SER A 495 -3.58 2.96 -20.26
CA SER A 495 -3.34 3.82 -21.41
C SER A 495 -1.85 4.12 -21.56
N LEU A 496 -1.37 4.07 -22.79
CA LEU A 496 0.03 4.30 -23.14
C LEU A 496 0.14 5.46 -24.14
N ASP A 497 0.98 6.44 -23.79
CA ASP A 497 1.46 7.48 -24.72
C ASP A 497 2.97 7.33 -24.83
N LEU A 498 3.42 6.76 -25.93
CA LEU A 498 4.83 6.42 -26.16
C LEU A 498 5.43 7.33 -27.22
N LEU A 499 6.60 7.86 -26.91
CA LEU A 499 7.32 8.79 -27.79
C LEU A 499 8.80 8.41 -27.91
N ILE A 500 9.26 8.22 -29.13
CA ILE A 500 10.67 8.27 -29.50
C ILE A 500 10.91 9.53 -30.34
N VAL A 501 11.76 10.43 -29.83
CA VAL A 501 12.23 11.62 -30.57
C VAL A 501 13.55 11.26 -31.25
N GLN A 502 13.65 11.53 -32.55
CA GLN A 502 14.76 11.09 -33.36
C GLN A 502 15.74 12.19 -33.73
N ASN A 503 17.03 11.78 -33.87
CA ASN A 503 17.98 12.42 -34.79
C ASN A 503 18.97 11.46 -35.42
N PHE A 504 18.85 10.35 -35.84
CA PHE A 504 19.73 9.37 -36.51
C PHE A 504 19.66 7.97 -35.88
N LEU A 505 19.31 6.97 -36.72
CA LEU A 505 19.56 5.54 -36.53
C LEU A 505 18.92 4.92 -35.26
N SER A 506 17.69 5.27 -34.93
CA SER A 506 16.96 4.63 -33.82
C SER A 506 16.31 3.33 -34.23
N TYR A 507 16.67 2.23 -33.61
CA TYR A 507 16.15 0.91 -34.00
C TYR A 507 15.67 0.07 -32.82
N GLY A 508 15.47 0.62 -31.65
CA GLY A 508 14.79 -0.06 -30.54
C GLY A 508 13.28 -0.16 -30.79
N ALA A 509 12.65 -1.23 -30.33
CA ALA A 509 11.18 -1.29 -30.28
C ALA A 509 10.60 -0.25 -29.31
N LEU A 510 9.36 0.22 -29.51
CA LEU A 510 8.73 1.05 -28.48
C LEU A 510 8.48 0.23 -27.19
N ILE A 511 7.99 -0.99 -27.34
CA ILE A 511 7.87 -1.94 -26.23
C ILE A 511 8.65 -3.20 -26.60
N GLY A 512 9.63 -3.58 -25.77
CA GLY A 512 10.37 -4.81 -26.02
C GLY A 512 11.87 -4.68 -25.84
N ILE A 513 12.65 -5.03 -26.85
CA ILE A 513 14.10 -5.14 -26.79
C ILE A 513 14.74 -4.03 -27.61
N GLY A 514 15.63 -3.26 -26.97
CA GLY A 514 16.54 -2.35 -27.64
C GLY A 514 17.61 -3.08 -28.45
N GLU A 515 18.44 -2.33 -29.19
CA GLU A 515 19.50 -2.91 -30.00
C GLU A 515 20.63 -3.48 -29.13
N THR A 516 21.11 -4.68 -29.45
CA THR A 516 22.27 -5.30 -28.83
C THR A 516 23.33 -5.62 -29.86
N ASP A 517 24.60 -5.51 -29.48
CA ASP A 517 25.67 -5.96 -30.39
C ASP A 517 25.74 -7.50 -30.48
N SER A 518 26.59 -8.01 -31.36
CA SER A 518 26.74 -9.44 -31.64
C SER A 518 27.24 -10.29 -30.45
N TYR A 519 27.64 -9.66 -29.35
CA TYR A 519 28.15 -10.34 -28.14
C TYR A 519 27.14 -10.47 -27.02
N HIS A 520 26.04 -9.73 -27.08
CA HIS A 520 25.03 -9.67 -26.01
C HIS A 520 23.72 -10.32 -26.45
N THR A 521 22.97 -10.84 -25.50
CA THR A 521 21.68 -11.47 -25.76
C THR A 521 20.64 -10.98 -24.74
N VAL A 522 19.45 -10.63 -25.21
CA VAL A 522 18.30 -10.31 -24.35
C VAL A 522 17.21 -11.37 -24.56
N ASN A 523 16.84 -12.06 -23.50
CA ASN A 523 15.71 -12.99 -23.50
C ASN A 523 14.58 -12.35 -22.68
N MET A 524 13.46 -12.09 -23.31
CA MET A 524 12.29 -11.47 -22.70
C MET A 524 11.11 -12.46 -22.75
N GLY A 525 10.29 -12.45 -21.72
CA GLY A 525 9.05 -13.17 -21.67
C GLY A 525 8.00 -12.62 -22.64
N LYS A 526 6.75 -12.73 -22.30
CA LYS A 526 5.62 -12.31 -23.14
C LYS A 526 5.34 -10.81 -22.96
N ILE A 527 4.80 -10.20 -24.02
CA ILE A 527 4.19 -8.87 -23.96
C ILE A 527 2.68 -9.06 -24.08
N ILE A 528 1.93 -8.72 -23.03
CA ILE A 528 0.53 -9.10 -22.87
C ILE A 528 -0.35 -7.86 -22.60
N PHE A 529 -1.39 -7.68 -23.40
CA PHE A 529 -2.46 -6.70 -23.21
C PHE A 529 -3.73 -7.47 -22.83
N THR A 530 -4.05 -7.54 -21.54
CA THR A 530 -5.04 -8.50 -21.01
C THR A 530 -6.49 -8.13 -21.32
N ASP A 531 -6.77 -6.86 -21.56
CA ASP A 531 -8.12 -6.28 -21.71
C ASP A 531 -8.33 -5.56 -23.05
N MET A 532 -7.32 -5.55 -23.92
CA MET A 532 -7.40 -4.98 -25.26
C MET A 532 -7.48 -6.08 -26.32
N THR A 533 -8.38 -5.90 -27.27
CA THR A 533 -8.37 -6.65 -28.52
C THR A 533 -7.27 -6.13 -29.46
N GLN A 534 -6.93 -6.89 -30.51
CA GLN A 534 -5.96 -6.44 -31.51
C GLN A 534 -6.35 -5.10 -32.14
N ALA A 535 -7.63 -4.88 -32.44
CA ALA A 535 -8.09 -3.64 -33.07
C ALA A 535 -7.96 -2.42 -32.13
N GLU A 536 -8.17 -2.59 -30.83
CA GLU A 536 -7.96 -1.54 -29.82
C GLU A 536 -6.48 -1.23 -29.63
N LEU A 537 -5.62 -2.26 -29.63
CA LEU A 537 -4.16 -2.09 -29.62
C LEU A 537 -3.68 -1.33 -30.85
N ASP A 538 -4.14 -1.69 -32.05
CA ASP A 538 -3.80 -0.99 -33.31
C ASP A 538 -4.21 0.49 -33.25
N ALA A 539 -5.41 0.78 -32.73
CA ALA A 539 -5.89 2.14 -32.57
C ALA A 539 -5.04 2.93 -31.55
N MET A 540 -4.59 2.30 -30.49
CA MET A 540 -3.69 2.92 -29.51
C MET A 540 -2.31 3.18 -30.12
N ILE A 541 -1.71 2.22 -30.80
CA ILE A 541 -0.41 2.37 -31.49
C ILE A 541 -0.45 3.53 -32.49
N ALA A 542 -1.56 3.74 -33.19
CA ALA A 542 -1.72 4.84 -34.12
C ALA A 542 -1.64 6.24 -33.47
N THR A 543 -1.73 6.33 -32.15
CA THR A 543 -1.55 7.58 -31.39
C THR A 543 -0.12 7.83 -30.95
N TRP A 544 0.75 6.81 -31.01
CA TRP A 544 2.13 6.92 -30.58
C TRP A 544 2.96 7.73 -31.57
N THR A 545 3.99 8.38 -31.08
CA THR A 545 4.89 9.18 -31.93
C THR A 545 6.21 8.43 -32.10
N TYR A 546 6.51 8.08 -33.33
CA TYR A 546 7.78 7.48 -33.75
C TYR A 546 8.16 8.03 -35.13
N PRO A 547 9.47 7.94 -35.55
CA PRO A 547 9.94 8.44 -36.82
C PRO A 547 9.24 7.81 -38.02
N GLU A 548 9.04 8.58 -39.12
CA GLU A 548 8.39 8.09 -40.33
C GLU A 548 9.15 6.93 -40.99
N ASP A 549 10.47 6.92 -40.90
CA ASP A 549 11.37 5.89 -41.43
C ASP A 549 11.52 4.67 -40.51
N PHE A 550 10.85 4.65 -39.35
CA PHE A 550 10.89 3.52 -38.41
C PHE A 550 10.49 2.18 -39.09
N ALA A 551 9.49 2.23 -39.95
CA ALA A 551 9.06 1.08 -40.76
C ALA A 551 10.07 0.68 -41.83
N GLU A 552 10.76 1.63 -42.47
CA GLU A 552 11.73 1.39 -43.53
C GLU A 552 12.96 0.60 -43.03
N TRP A 553 13.29 0.74 -41.77
CA TRP A 553 14.39 0.03 -41.11
C TRP A 553 14.00 -1.34 -40.53
N GLY A 554 12.75 -1.76 -40.71
CA GLY A 554 12.27 -3.09 -40.31
C GLY A 554 12.10 -3.29 -38.79
N ALA A 555 12.01 -2.21 -38.03
CA ALA A 555 11.77 -2.28 -36.59
C ALA A 555 10.36 -2.80 -36.28
N TYR A 556 10.24 -3.61 -35.23
CA TYR A 556 8.94 -3.91 -34.66
C TYR A 556 8.53 -2.79 -33.67
N ILE A 557 7.27 -2.37 -33.74
CA ILE A 557 6.72 -1.41 -32.78
C ILE A 557 6.69 -2.07 -31.40
N ILE A 558 6.24 -3.33 -31.33
CA ILE A 558 6.26 -4.17 -30.14
C ILE A 558 7.08 -5.41 -30.45
N GLY A 559 8.25 -5.57 -29.85
CA GLY A 559 9.10 -6.72 -30.14
C GLY A 559 10.58 -6.43 -29.99
N ARG A 560 11.36 -6.78 -31.03
CA ARG A 560 12.80 -6.62 -31.05
C ARG A 560 13.28 -5.70 -32.16
N SER A 561 14.49 -5.18 -32.01
CA SER A 561 15.12 -4.35 -33.02
C SER A 561 15.52 -5.15 -34.25
N PRO A 562 15.66 -4.50 -35.40
CA PRO A 562 16.14 -5.13 -36.63
C PRO A 562 17.51 -5.78 -36.48
N TYR A 563 18.43 -5.12 -35.81
CA TYR A 563 19.78 -5.60 -35.62
C TYR A 563 19.83 -6.91 -34.82
N ASN A 564 18.95 -7.05 -33.83
CA ASN A 564 18.82 -8.28 -33.06
C ASN A 564 18.27 -9.43 -33.88
N MET A 565 17.42 -9.16 -34.87
CA MET A 565 16.91 -10.17 -35.79
C MET A 565 18.02 -10.72 -36.71
N VAL A 566 18.84 -9.84 -37.26
CA VAL A 566 19.96 -10.23 -38.15
C VAL A 566 21.01 -11.04 -37.41
N ASN A 567 21.29 -10.69 -36.16
CA ASN A 567 22.33 -11.33 -35.34
C ASN A 567 21.83 -12.44 -34.45
N GLU A 568 20.51 -12.73 -34.45
CA GLU A 568 19.86 -13.74 -33.61
C GLU A 568 20.12 -13.50 -32.08
N ASN A 569 20.31 -12.25 -31.68
CA ASN A 569 20.80 -11.86 -30.35
C ASN A 569 19.71 -11.50 -29.33
N GLY A 570 18.49 -11.93 -29.51
CA GLY A 570 17.42 -11.68 -28.55
C GLY A 570 16.12 -12.33 -28.97
N THR A 571 15.31 -12.67 -28.02
CA THR A 571 14.01 -13.29 -28.25
C THR A 571 12.97 -12.70 -27.31
N ILE A 572 11.73 -12.59 -27.80
CA ILE A 572 10.55 -12.46 -26.97
C ILE A 572 9.72 -13.75 -27.10
N GLU A 573 8.93 -14.09 -26.10
CA GLU A 573 8.04 -15.27 -26.20
C GLU A 573 6.79 -15.01 -27.04
N GLY A 574 6.54 -13.79 -27.45
CA GLY A 574 5.46 -13.35 -28.33
C GLY A 574 4.64 -12.19 -27.75
N VAL A 575 3.71 -11.68 -28.57
CA VAL A 575 2.79 -10.60 -28.23
C VAL A 575 1.36 -11.14 -28.18
N TYR A 576 0.64 -10.82 -27.11
CA TYR A 576 -0.68 -11.37 -26.80
C TYR A 576 -1.66 -10.25 -26.50
N VAL A 577 -2.90 -10.43 -26.91
CA VAL A 577 -4.04 -9.53 -26.62
C VAL A 577 -5.22 -10.33 -26.07
N SER A 578 -6.23 -9.65 -25.54
CA SER A 578 -7.47 -10.27 -25.11
C SER A 578 -8.19 -10.98 -26.26
N ASP A 579 -8.71 -12.17 -26.00
CA ASP A 579 -9.60 -12.89 -26.90
C ASP A 579 -11.07 -12.46 -26.77
N GLY A 580 -11.37 -11.49 -25.88
CA GLY A 580 -12.69 -10.99 -25.56
C GLY A 580 -13.54 -11.93 -24.69
N ASN A 581 -13.01 -13.09 -24.28
CA ASN A 581 -13.70 -14.11 -23.48
C ASN A 581 -13.01 -14.39 -22.13
N GLY A 582 -12.06 -13.53 -21.74
CA GLY A 582 -11.28 -13.66 -20.50
C GLY A 582 -9.98 -14.46 -20.66
N GLY A 583 -9.61 -14.83 -21.88
CA GLY A 583 -8.31 -15.39 -22.26
C GLY A 583 -7.49 -14.44 -23.10
N THR A 584 -6.32 -14.91 -23.55
CA THR A 584 -5.43 -14.16 -24.45
C THR A 584 -5.14 -14.96 -25.71
N VAL A 585 -4.98 -14.26 -26.84
CA VAL A 585 -4.58 -14.83 -28.13
C VAL A 585 -3.27 -14.19 -28.59
N GLN A 586 -2.38 -15.00 -29.16
CA GLN A 586 -1.12 -14.53 -29.71
C GLN A 586 -1.34 -13.84 -31.06
N ILE A 587 -0.82 -12.61 -31.19
CA ILE A 587 -0.86 -11.80 -32.41
C ILE A 587 0.53 -11.55 -33.01
N GLY A 588 1.59 -11.65 -32.21
CA GLY A 588 2.98 -11.49 -32.62
C GLY A 588 3.83 -12.71 -32.25
N ASN A 589 4.84 -13.01 -33.05
CA ASN A 589 5.77 -14.12 -32.87
C ASN A 589 6.99 -13.72 -32.01
N ALA A 590 8.06 -14.49 -32.04
CA ALA A 590 9.32 -14.23 -31.32
C ALA A 590 10.06 -12.95 -31.80
N ASP A 591 9.70 -12.40 -32.95
CA ASP A 591 10.25 -11.16 -33.48
C ASP A 591 9.44 -9.94 -32.99
N GLY A 592 8.12 -10.09 -32.91
CA GLY A 592 7.24 -9.03 -32.41
C GLY A 592 5.93 -8.89 -33.17
N TYR A 593 5.35 -7.71 -33.08
CA TYR A 593 4.08 -7.33 -33.68
C TYR A 593 4.14 -5.91 -34.27
N ASN A 594 3.58 -5.77 -35.46
CA ASN A 594 3.28 -4.51 -36.12
C ASN A 594 1.79 -4.47 -36.53
N PRO A 595 1.12 -3.31 -36.49
CA PRO A 595 -0.25 -3.16 -36.94
C PRO A 595 -0.43 -3.55 -38.41
N THR A 596 -1.64 -3.92 -38.78
CA THR A 596 -2.00 -4.24 -40.17
C THR A 596 -1.74 -3.03 -41.09
N GLY A 597 -0.95 -3.25 -42.15
CA GLY A 597 -0.56 -2.19 -43.08
C GLY A 597 0.79 -1.53 -42.79
N TYR A 598 1.43 -1.88 -41.66
CA TYR A 598 2.79 -1.49 -41.37
C TYR A 598 3.73 -2.35 -42.26
N VAL A 599 4.49 -1.73 -43.15
CA VAL A 599 5.35 -2.43 -44.10
C VAL A 599 6.80 -2.37 -43.63
N THR A 600 7.36 -3.53 -43.33
CA THR A 600 8.79 -3.70 -43.11
C THR A 600 9.46 -4.07 -44.43
N ASP A 601 10.03 -3.11 -45.14
CA ASP A 601 10.73 -3.38 -46.40
C ASP A 601 12.25 -3.46 -46.14
N TRP A 602 12.73 -4.68 -45.86
CA TRP A 602 14.14 -4.94 -45.67
C TRP A 602 14.84 -5.03 -47.02
N GLY A 603 15.45 -3.95 -47.46
CA GLY A 603 16.31 -3.91 -48.61
C GLY A 603 17.72 -4.48 -48.43
N TRP A 604 18.02 -5.26 -47.38
CA TRP A 604 19.31 -5.92 -47.23
C TRP A 604 19.29 -7.31 -47.87
N GLN A 605 19.78 -7.39 -49.12
CA GLN A 605 20.21 -8.64 -49.77
C GLN A 605 21.69 -8.88 -49.49
#